data_1ca7dacccb4cb50284c881a0348e9a86
#
_entry.id   1ca7dacccb4cb50284c881a0348e9a86
#
_cell.length_a   1.000
_cell.length_b   1.000
_cell.length_c   1.000
_cell.angle_alpha   90.00
_cell.angle_beta   90.00
_cell.angle_gamma   90.00
#
_symmetry.space_group_name_H-M   'P 1'
#
loop_
_entity.id
_entity.type
_entity.pdbx_description
1 polymer ?
#
loop_
_entity_poly.entity_id
_entity_poly.type
_entity_poly.pdbx_seq_one_letter_code
_entity_poly.pdbx_strand_id
1 'polypeptide(L)'
;MLTNKKTKIVATLGPACSTREVIKDMIEAGVNVFRVNFSHADYNDVKEKINLIRGLNEEFGYTTAILGDLQGPKLRVGVMEEGVVVHDGDLITFTTAEDIIGTAKKVFMKYQNFPNDVNPGERILLDDGKLIFEIIETDKKSEVIARVIQGGELKSKKGVNLPNTKISLPAMTEKDIADALFAIEQNVDWIALSFVKTPQDLQQLQELIAEHSDCKIPIIAKIEMPEALENIDKIVAYCDGLMVARGDLGVELPAHEVPLVQKELIRKAKTARIPVIVATQMMETMITSLTPTRAEVNDVANSVMDGADAVMLSGETATGDYPCQISKKMSQIIPAVEDSPLIHVPQNTPQIKTKRFITKTICHHAATMANSIHAKAICTLTNSGYTAFQISAWRPNAHILVFTSNRRILTQLNLLWGVKSFFYEKTVSTDDTVTDINQIVKQKGFVQKGDYLINLAAMPIKDKGMVNTLRVSEIE
;
A
#
# COMPACT_ATOMS: atom_id res chain seq x y z
N MET A 1 -7.11 -19.42 14.16
CA MET A 1 -7.36 -20.06 12.84
C MET A 1 -6.75 -19.18 11.78
N LEU A 2 -5.88 -19.70 10.92
CA LEU A 2 -5.38 -18.93 9.77
C LEU A 2 -6.57 -18.60 8.87
N THR A 3 -6.86 -17.31 8.70
CA THR A 3 -7.92 -16.86 7.80
C THR A 3 -7.63 -17.36 6.37
N ASN A 4 -8.64 -17.90 5.69
CA ASN A 4 -8.47 -18.45 4.34
C ASN A 4 -8.41 -17.36 3.26
N LYS A 5 -8.48 -16.07 3.65
CA LYS A 5 -8.43 -14.95 2.73
C LYS A 5 -7.08 -14.82 2.03
N LYS A 6 -7.08 -14.42 0.78
CA LYS A 6 -5.90 -14.21 -0.06
C LYS A 6 -5.55 -12.73 -0.17
N THR A 7 -6.53 -11.83 -0.34
CA THR A 7 -6.34 -10.38 -0.29
C THR A 7 -5.92 -9.96 1.13
N LYS A 8 -4.92 -9.12 1.21
CA LYS A 8 -4.27 -8.71 2.46
C LYS A 8 -4.98 -7.52 3.11
N ILE A 9 -4.80 -7.36 4.41
CA ILE A 9 -5.27 -6.19 5.16
C ILE A 9 -4.06 -5.42 5.65
N VAL A 10 -4.01 -4.14 5.28
CA VAL A 10 -3.09 -3.16 5.83
C VAL A 10 -3.85 -2.36 6.89
N ALA A 11 -3.33 -2.26 8.10
CA ALA A 11 -3.94 -1.50 9.19
C ALA A 11 -2.99 -0.42 9.68
N THR A 12 -3.49 0.82 9.81
CA THR A 12 -2.67 1.93 10.29
C THR A 12 -2.56 1.90 11.80
N LEU A 13 -1.32 2.01 12.29
CA LEU A 13 -1.01 2.15 13.71
C LEU A 13 -1.39 3.56 14.21
N GLY A 14 -1.91 3.61 15.40
CA GLY A 14 -2.26 4.85 16.08
C GLY A 14 -2.60 4.61 17.55
N PRO A 15 -3.18 5.61 18.25
CA PRO A 15 -3.52 5.49 19.66
C PRO A 15 -4.48 4.34 19.99
N ALA A 16 -5.43 4.03 19.08
CA ALA A 16 -6.43 2.97 19.29
C ALA A 16 -5.85 1.56 19.24
N CYS A 17 -4.66 1.37 18.65
CA CYS A 17 -4.00 0.07 18.52
C CYS A 17 -2.52 0.14 18.98
N SER A 18 -2.29 0.61 20.19
CA SER A 18 -0.94 0.82 20.76
C SER A 18 -0.47 -0.28 21.71
N THR A 19 -1.38 -1.14 22.21
CA THR A 19 -1.02 -2.19 23.16
C THR A 19 -0.70 -3.52 22.47
N ARG A 20 0.11 -4.35 23.14
CA ARG A 20 0.49 -5.68 22.65
C ARG A 20 -0.72 -6.57 22.38
N GLU A 21 -1.71 -6.53 23.28
CA GLU A 21 -2.93 -7.34 23.20
C GLU A 21 -3.74 -6.95 21.98
N VAL A 22 -3.99 -5.65 21.77
CA VAL A 22 -4.75 -5.15 20.63
C VAL A 22 -4.05 -5.47 19.31
N ILE A 23 -2.72 -5.27 19.22
CA ILE A 23 -1.93 -5.62 18.03
C ILE A 23 -2.05 -7.12 17.73
N LYS A 24 -1.92 -7.98 18.77
CA LYS A 24 -2.07 -9.43 18.63
C LYS A 24 -3.46 -9.81 18.13
N ASP A 25 -4.51 -9.25 18.74
CA ASP A 25 -5.90 -9.52 18.35
C ASP A 25 -6.19 -9.07 16.92
N MET A 26 -5.60 -7.96 16.47
CA MET A 26 -5.71 -7.50 15.07
C MET A 26 -5.00 -8.44 14.11
N ILE A 27 -3.82 -8.97 14.46
CA ILE A 27 -3.11 -9.99 13.65
C ILE A 27 -3.99 -11.25 13.53
N GLU A 28 -4.56 -11.71 14.65
CA GLU A 28 -5.44 -12.88 14.68
C GLU A 28 -6.78 -12.62 13.96
N ALA A 29 -7.25 -11.37 13.95
CA ALA A 29 -8.39 -10.94 13.13
C ALA A 29 -8.08 -10.87 11.63
N GLY A 30 -6.80 -10.98 11.24
CA GLY A 30 -6.36 -11.13 9.86
C GLY A 30 -5.58 -9.96 9.28
N VAL A 31 -5.10 -9.02 10.09
CA VAL A 31 -4.17 -7.98 9.64
C VAL A 31 -2.85 -8.61 9.20
N ASN A 32 -2.35 -8.21 8.05
CA ASN A 32 -1.14 -8.74 7.43
C ASN A 32 0.03 -7.75 7.49
N VAL A 33 -0.28 -6.45 7.43
CA VAL A 33 0.70 -5.37 7.38
C VAL A 33 0.24 -4.25 8.32
N PHE A 34 1.11 -3.77 9.18
CA PHE A 34 0.87 -2.54 9.91
C PHE A 34 1.55 -1.36 9.22
N ARG A 35 0.79 -0.30 9.00
CA ARG A 35 1.26 0.96 8.41
C ARG A 35 1.60 1.95 9.51
N VAL A 36 2.83 2.48 9.47
CA VAL A 36 3.28 3.64 10.24
C VAL A 36 3.09 4.88 9.38
N ASN A 37 2.22 5.79 9.79
CA ASN A 37 2.01 7.06 9.11
C ASN A 37 2.98 8.12 9.69
N PHE A 38 4.04 8.45 8.97
CA PHE A 38 5.04 9.41 9.41
C PHE A 38 4.57 10.86 9.48
N SER A 39 3.39 11.18 8.95
CA SER A 39 2.83 12.54 9.08
C SER A 39 2.64 13.00 10.54
N HIS A 40 2.42 12.05 11.45
CA HIS A 40 2.12 12.29 12.87
C HIS A 40 2.95 11.43 13.81
N ALA A 41 4.03 10.81 13.32
CA ALA A 41 4.80 9.84 14.08
C ALA A 41 5.74 10.51 15.12
N ASP A 42 5.71 10.01 16.35
CA ASP A 42 6.81 10.14 17.31
C ASP A 42 7.73 8.92 17.15
N TYR A 43 9.03 9.14 16.98
CA TYR A 43 9.99 8.06 16.69
C TYR A 43 10.11 7.03 17.82
N ASN A 44 9.98 7.45 19.07
CA ASN A 44 10.05 6.53 20.21
C ASN A 44 8.83 5.63 20.26
N ASP A 45 7.63 6.21 20.10
CA ASP A 45 6.37 5.47 20.03
C ASP A 45 6.35 4.49 18.85
N VAL A 46 6.82 4.92 17.69
CA VAL A 46 6.94 4.05 16.51
C VAL A 46 7.89 2.90 16.76
N LYS A 47 9.06 3.15 17.34
CA LYS A 47 10.05 2.11 17.66
C LYS A 47 9.49 1.07 18.63
N GLU A 48 8.76 1.50 19.66
CA GLU A 48 8.09 0.59 20.60
C GLU A 48 7.08 -0.31 19.90
N LYS A 49 6.22 0.25 19.02
CA LYS A 49 5.24 -0.51 18.27
C LYS A 49 5.87 -1.49 17.28
N ILE A 50 6.96 -1.09 16.60
CA ILE A 50 7.73 -1.99 15.73
C ILE A 50 8.28 -3.17 16.54
N ASN A 51 8.86 -2.91 17.71
CA ASN A 51 9.39 -3.95 18.58
C ASN A 51 8.29 -4.91 19.07
N LEU A 52 7.10 -4.39 19.42
CA LEU A 52 5.95 -5.22 19.79
C LEU A 52 5.54 -6.16 18.65
N ILE A 53 5.43 -5.65 17.43
CA ILE A 53 5.07 -6.47 16.24
C ILE A 53 6.13 -7.54 15.98
N ARG A 54 7.43 -7.16 16.03
CA ARG A 54 8.54 -8.11 15.83
C ARG A 54 8.56 -9.18 16.92
N GLY A 55 8.35 -8.81 18.18
CA GLY A 55 8.26 -9.75 19.29
C GLY A 55 7.08 -10.72 19.15
N LEU A 56 5.91 -10.25 18.69
CA LEU A 56 4.76 -11.12 18.39
C LEU A 56 5.05 -12.07 17.23
N ASN A 57 5.74 -11.59 16.19
CA ASN A 57 6.15 -12.45 15.07
C ASN A 57 7.09 -13.59 15.55
N GLU A 58 8.04 -13.29 16.42
CA GLU A 58 8.96 -14.31 16.95
C GLU A 58 8.26 -15.30 17.88
N GLU A 59 7.44 -14.81 18.80
CA GLU A 59 6.79 -15.65 19.82
C GLU A 59 5.73 -16.59 19.22
N PHE A 60 4.91 -16.10 18.27
CA PHE A 60 3.79 -16.84 17.71
C PHE A 60 4.04 -17.37 16.29
N GLY A 61 5.20 -17.10 15.70
CA GLY A 61 5.52 -17.49 14.33
C GLY A 61 4.69 -16.74 13.27
N TYR A 62 4.26 -15.51 13.58
CA TYR A 62 3.60 -14.64 12.60
C TYR A 62 4.62 -14.07 11.61
N THR A 63 4.13 -13.58 10.48
CA THR A 63 4.95 -12.93 9.45
C THR A 63 4.41 -11.54 9.10
N THR A 64 3.88 -10.84 10.11
CA THR A 64 3.28 -9.52 9.95
C THR A 64 4.33 -8.51 9.50
N ALA A 65 4.05 -7.79 8.42
CA ALA A 65 4.93 -6.80 7.84
C ALA A 65 4.70 -5.39 8.43
N ILE A 66 5.67 -4.52 8.23
CA ILE A 66 5.63 -3.12 8.61
C ILE A 66 5.87 -2.26 7.37
N LEU A 67 4.96 -1.33 7.11
CA LEU A 67 4.99 -0.36 6.03
C LEU A 67 5.22 1.03 6.62
N GLY A 68 6.36 1.66 6.33
CA GLY A 68 6.62 3.07 6.62
C GLY A 68 6.02 3.94 5.50
N ASP A 69 5.10 4.84 5.83
CA ASP A 69 4.44 5.72 4.86
C ASP A 69 4.88 7.16 5.09
N LEU A 70 5.70 7.67 4.15
CA LEU A 70 6.27 9.02 4.18
C LEU A 70 5.19 10.06 3.89
N GLN A 71 5.30 11.23 4.54
CA GLN A 71 4.28 12.28 4.45
C GLN A 71 4.21 12.91 3.06
N GLY A 72 5.37 13.15 2.43
CA GLY A 72 5.49 13.94 1.22
C GLY A 72 5.25 15.44 1.41
N PRO A 73 5.34 16.23 0.34
CA PRO A 73 5.24 17.69 0.37
C PRO A 73 3.78 18.15 0.52
N LYS A 74 3.11 17.80 1.63
CA LYS A 74 1.73 18.22 1.88
C LYS A 74 1.65 19.71 2.13
N LEU A 75 0.98 20.42 1.22
CA LEU A 75 0.74 21.86 1.35
C LEU A 75 -0.24 22.13 2.50
N ARG A 76 -0.01 23.22 3.25
CA ARG A 76 -0.87 23.60 4.37
C ARG A 76 -0.93 25.11 4.51
N VAL A 77 -2.08 25.63 4.94
CA VAL A 77 -2.19 27.00 5.45
C VAL A 77 -1.56 27.12 6.83
N GLY A 78 -1.25 28.35 7.24
CA GLY A 78 -0.70 28.69 8.54
C GLY A 78 -1.71 28.54 9.69
N VAL A 79 -1.42 29.26 10.78
CA VAL A 79 -2.32 29.37 11.93
C VAL A 79 -3.43 30.37 11.62
N MET A 80 -4.66 30.08 12.00
CA MET A 80 -5.83 30.95 11.83
C MET A 80 -6.33 31.43 13.18
N GLU A 81 -6.99 32.58 13.22
CA GLU A 81 -7.83 32.97 14.35
C GLU A 81 -8.94 31.93 14.58
N GLU A 82 -9.41 31.80 15.81
CA GLU A 82 -10.51 30.88 16.13
C GLU A 82 -11.85 31.39 15.54
N GLY A 83 -12.63 30.44 14.99
CA GLY A 83 -13.98 30.73 14.48
C GLY A 83 -14.01 31.55 13.18
N VAL A 84 -12.92 31.65 12.45
CA VAL A 84 -12.90 32.32 11.14
C VAL A 84 -13.81 31.56 10.17
N VAL A 85 -14.80 32.27 9.62
CA VAL A 85 -15.70 31.80 8.57
C VAL A 85 -15.55 32.67 7.34
N VAL A 86 -15.48 32.04 6.18
CA VAL A 86 -15.51 32.73 4.86
C VAL A 86 -16.81 32.37 4.14
N HIS A 87 -17.37 33.33 3.40
CA HIS A 87 -18.66 33.17 2.71
C HIS A 87 -18.46 33.16 1.20
N ASP A 88 -19.39 32.50 0.49
CA ASP A 88 -19.40 32.46 -0.96
C ASP A 88 -19.36 33.89 -1.55
N GLY A 89 -18.46 34.09 -2.49
CA GLY A 89 -18.22 35.42 -3.13
C GLY A 89 -17.19 36.29 -2.45
N ASP A 90 -16.78 36.00 -1.20
CA ASP A 90 -15.73 36.79 -0.52
C ASP A 90 -14.40 36.73 -1.29
N LEU A 91 -13.60 37.82 -1.14
CA LEU A 91 -12.22 37.83 -1.62
C LEU A 91 -11.27 37.60 -0.44
N ILE A 92 -10.32 36.68 -0.65
CA ILE A 92 -9.29 36.34 0.33
C ILE A 92 -7.91 36.40 -0.33
N THR A 93 -6.90 36.87 0.41
CA THR A 93 -5.51 36.90 -0.06
C THR A 93 -4.72 35.78 0.62
N PHE A 94 -4.11 34.92 -0.16
CA PHE A 94 -3.10 33.96 0.31
C PHE A 94 -1.72 34.63 0.16
N THR A 95 -0.94 34.67 1.25
CA THR A 95 0.39 35.27 1.26
C THR A 95 1.47 34.27 1.68
N THR A 96 2.65 34.40 1.05
CA THR A 96 3.86 33.64 1.42
C THR A 96 4.92 34.51 2.07
N ALA A 97 4.70 35.85 2.16
CA ALA A 97 5.69 36.83 2.62
C ALA A 97 5.98 36.74 4.12
N GLU A 98 4.95 36.61 4.94
CA GLU A 98 5.06 36.55 6.41
C GLU A 98 4.16 35.49 7.00
N ASP A 99 4.68 34.78 8.02
CA ASP A 99 3.88 33.82 8.82
C ASP A 99 2.97 34.59 9.80
N ILE A 100 1.80 34.95 9.30
CA ILE A 100 0.78 35.69 10.04
C ILE A 100 -0.27 34.73 10.64
N ILE A 101 -0.94 35.20 11.70
CA ILE A 101 -2.21 34.58 12.12
C ILE A 101 -3.27 35.00 11.07
N GLY A 102 -3.82 33.98 10.41
CA GLY A 102 -4.76 34.17 9.31
C GLY A 102 -6.14 34.64 9.78
N THR A 103 -6.80 35.43 8.94
CA THR A 103 -8.16 35.96 9.14
C THR A 103 -9.05 35.61 7.95
N ALA A 104 -10.33 36.01 7.96
CA ALA A 104 -11.21 35.85 6.80
C ALA A 104 -10.73 36.59 5.52
N LYS A 105 -9.76 37.51 5.65
CA LYS A 105 -9.26 38.33 4.52
C LYS A 105 -7.86 37.93 4.04
N LYS A 106 -7.02 37.40 4.92
CA LYS A 106 -5.63 37.06 4.59
C LYS A 106 -5.17 35.80 5.30
N VAL A 107 -4.53 34.88 4.55
CA VAL A 107 -4.09 33.56 5.02
C VAL A 107 -2.64 33.35 4.65
N PHE A 108 -1.84 32.85 5.60
CA PHE A 108 -0.47 32.44 5.30
C PHE A 108 -0.45 31.08 4.61
N MET A 109 0.30 31.01 3.51
CA MET A 109 0.56 29.79 2.75
C MET A 109 2.02 29.38 2.90
N LYS A 110 2.29 28.22 3.46
CA LYS A 110 3.67 27.77 3.74
C LYS A 110 4.51 27.53 2.49
N TYR A 111 3.86 27.27 1.36
CA TYR A 111 4.52 26.98 0.10
C TYR A 111 5.01 28.26 -0.58
N GLN A 112 6.32 28.50 -0.52
CA GLN A 112 6.92 29.76 -1.01
C GLN A 112 6.73 30.00 -2.51
N ASN A 113 6.77 28.95 -3.34
CA ASN A 113 6.57 29.08 -4.78
C ASN A 113 5.09 29.14 -5.20
N PHE A 114 4.16 29.10 -4.25
CA PHE A 114 2.73 29.12 -4.52
C PHE A 114 2.30 30.24 -5.49
N PRO A 115 2.69 31.53 -5.31
CA PRO A 115 2.28 32.56 -6.22
C PRO A 115 2.85 32.43 -7.64
N ASN A 116 4.02 31.77 -7.78
CA ASN A 116 4.65 31.52 -9.08
C ASN A 116 3.97 30.40 -9.85
N ASP A 117 3.59 29.33 -9.14
CA ASP A 117 3.08 28.10 -9.75
C ASP A 117 1.62 28.23 -10.19
N VAL A 118 0.80 29.00 -9.46
CA VAL A 118 -0.63 29.14 -9.73
C VAL A 118 -0.96 30.19 -10.80
N ASN A 119 -2.12 30.03 -11.47
CA ASN A 119 -2.61 30.97 -12.48
C ASN A 119 -4.07 31.37 -12.23
N PRO A 120 -4.52 32.55 -12.69
CA PRO A 120 -5.93 32.93 -12.64
C PRO A 120 -6.84 31.89 -13.29
N GLY A 121 -7.98 31.61 -12.66
CA GLY A 121 -8.95 30.59 -13.06
C GLY A 121 -8.68 29.20 -12.49
N GLU A 122 -7.49 28.93 -11.92
CA GLU A 122 -7.23 27.67 -11.21
C GLU A 122 -7.90 27.65 -9.83
N ARG A 123 -8.04 26.47 -9.25
CA ARG A 123 -8.73 26.29 -7.96
C ARG A 123 -7.75 25.98 -6.83
N ILE A 124 -8.10 26.50 -5.65
CA ILE A 124 -7.49 26.11 -4.36
C ILE A 124 -8.56 25.38 -3.57
N LEU A 125 -8.24 24.16 -3.12
CA LEU A 125 -9.11 23.35 -2.27
C LEU A 125 -8.49 23.27 -0.88
N LEU A 126 -9.27 23.53 0.16
CA LEU A 126 -8.84 23.41 1.56
C LEU A 126 -9.70 22.37 2.31
N ASP A 127 -9.07 21.75 3.31
CA ASP A 127 -9.70 20.74 4.19
C ASP A 127 -10.40 19.65 3.37
N ASP A 128 -9.64 19.02 2.46
CA ASP A 128 -10.08 17.96 1.55
C ASP A 128 -11.28 18.37 0.67
N GLY A 129 -11.26 19.64 0.20
CA GLY A 129 -12.26 20.18 -0.72
C GLY A 129 -13.54 20.69 -0.05
N LYS A 130 -13.60 20.79 1.28
CA LYS A 130 -14.73 21.41 2.00
C LYS A 130 -14.83 22.90 1.73
N LEU A 131 -13.70 23.56 1.49
CA LEU A 131 -13.62 24.95 1.07
C LEU A 131 -13.02 25.00 -0.32
N ILE A 132 -13.64 25.80 -1.21
CA ILE A 132 -13.22 25.91 -2.61
C ILE A 132 -13.02 27.40 -2.94
N PHE A 133 -11.87 27.71 -3.53
CA PHE A 133 -11.53 29.05 -3.98
C PHE A 133 -11.13 29.02 -5.44
N GLU A 134 -11.41 30.09 -6.18
CA GLU A 134 -10.94 30.36 -7.54
C GLU A 134 -9.93 31.49 -7.52
N ILE A 135 -8.78 31.27 -8.11
CA ILE A 135 -7.72 32.28 -8.20
C ILE A 135 -8.15 33.36 -9.18
N ILE A 136 -8.16 34.61 -8.71
CA ILE A 136 -8.49 35.78 -9.51
C ILE A 136 -7.22 36.46 -10.04
N GLU A 137 -6.21 36.58 -9.17
CA GLU A 137 -4.97 37.29 -9.50
C GLU A 137 -3.79 36.74 -8.67
N THR A 138 -2.60 36.82 -9.24
CA THR A 138 -1.33 36.54 -8.57
C THR A 138 -0.30 37.60 -8.96
N ASP A 139 0.46 38.08 -7.97
CA ASP A 139 1.58 39.01 -8.21
C ASP A 139 2.85 38.26 -8.69
N LYS A 140 2.79 36.93 -8.77
CA LYS A 140 3.92 36.03 -9.11
C LYS A 140 5.14 36.21 -8.17
N LYS A 141 4.92 36.73 -6.95
CA LYS A 141 5.97 36.96 -5.94
C LYS A 141 5.58 36.40 -4.57
N SER A 142 4.52 36.94 -3.99
CA SER A 142 4.17 36.66 -2.60
C SER A 142 2.67 36.59 -2.29
N GLU A 143 1.82 37.07 -3.19
CA GLU A 143 0.38 37.17 -2.93
C GLU A 143 -0.47 36.60 -4.07
N VAL A 144 -1.54 35.93 -3.68
CA VAL A 144 -2.57 35.37 -4.55
C VAL A 144 -3.93 35.76 -4.02
N ILE A 145 -4.71 36.47 -4.86
CA ILE A 145 -6.09 36.84 -4.54
C ILE A 145 -7.03 35.79 -5.11
N ALA A 146 -7.88 35.24 -4.26
CA ALA A 146 -8.85 34.22 -4.64
C ALA A 146 -10.26 34.60 -4.20
N ARG A 147 -11.26 34.16 -4.96
CA ARG A 147 -12.67 34.27 -4.63
C ARG A 147 -13.14 32.99 -4.00
N VAL A 148 -13.89 33.08 -2.91
CA VAL A 148 -14.55 31.93 -2.27
C VAL A 148 -15.69 31.44 -3.19
N ILE A 149 -15.61 30.20 -3.64
CA ILE A 149 -16.67 29.53 -4.40
C ILE A 149 -17.58 28.72 -3.46
N GLN A 150 -16.97 28.04 -2.48
CA GLN A 150 -17.65 27.34 -1.42
C GLN A 150 -17.00 27.71 -0.09
N GLY A 151 -17.76 28.42 0.74
CA GLY A 151 -17.31 28.92 2.03
C GLY A 151 -17.52 27.91 3.17
N GLY A 152 -17.13 28.36 4.37
CA GLY A 152 -17.23 27.61 5.60
C GLY A 152 -16.19 28.03 6.64
N GLU A 153 -16.01 27.23 7.68
CA GLU A 153 -15.04 27.49 8.75
C GLU A 153 -13.61 27.19 8.28
N LEU A 154 -12.74 28.20 8.34
CA LEU A 154 -11.34 28.13 7.92
C LEU A 154 -10.43 27.88 9.13
N LYS A 155 -9.97 26.62 9.27
CA LYS A 155 -9.20 26.14 10.43
C LYS A 155 -7.69 26.18 10.19
N SER A 156 -6.93 26.29 11.30
CA SER A 156 -5.48 26.28 11.31
C SER A 156 -4.86 25.00 10.71
N LYS A 157 -3.77 25.14 9.98
CA LYS A 157 -2.90 24.08 9.48
C LYS A 157 -3.60 23.05 8.56
N LYS A 158 -4.71 23.43 7.95
CA LYS A 158 -5.45 22.57 7.02
C LYS A 158 -4.69 22.33 5.72
N GLY A 159 -4.89 21.14 5.14
CA GLY A 159 -4.32 20.75 3.86
C GLY A 159 -4.84 21.61 2.73
N VAL A 160 -3.96 21.87 1.77
CA VAL A 160 -4.25 22.59 0.53
C VAL A 160 -4.00 21.67 -0.65
N ASN A 161 -4.94 21.62 -1.58
CA ASN A 161 -4.80 20.92 -2.85
C ASN A 161 -4.94 21.92 -3.99
N LEU A 162 -4.18 21.70 -5.06
CA LEU A 162 -4.11 22.57 -6.23
C LEU A 162 -4.31 21.73 -7.50
N PRO A 163 -5.54 21.28 -7.79
CA PRO A 163 -5.82 20.21 -8.76
C PRO A 163 -5.41 20.53 -10.20
N ASN A 164 -5.27 21.80 -10.54
CA ASN A 164 -4.92 22.25 -11.89
C ASN A 164 -3.49 22.80 -12.00
N THR A 165 -2.72 22.79 -10.90
CA THR A 165 -1.42 23.45 -10.79
C THR A 165 -0.29 22.44 -10.75
N LYS A 166 0.72 22.62 -11.62
CA LYS A 166 1.97 21.86 -11.55
C LYS A 166 2.84 22.41 -10.44
N ILE A 167 2.94 21.68 -9.35
CA ILE A 167 3.68 22.06 -8.15
C ILE A 167 5.16 21.75 -8.33
N SER A 168 6.04 22.76 -8.11
CA SER A 168 7.49 22.64 -8.27
C SER A 168 8.23 22.06 -7.05
N LEU A 169 7.51 21.50 -6.07
CA LEU A 169 8.11 20.85 -4.90
C LEU A 169 8.70 19.47 -5.25
N PRO A 170 9.85 19.11 -4.64
CA PRO A 170 10.37 17.74 -4.71
C PRO A 170 9.41 16.77 -4.01
N ALA A 171 9.44 15.50 -4.41
CA ALA A 171 8.60 14.46 -3.80
C ALA A 171 9.02 14.15 -2.35
N MET A 172 10.31 14.29 -1.99
CA MET A 172 10.80 14.14 -0.62
C MET A 172 11.20 15.49 -0.04
N THR A 173 10.64 15.81 1.12
CA THR A 173 11.05 16.93 1.97
C THR A 173 12.22 16.51 2.87
N GLU A 174 12.86 17.47 3.56
CA GLU A 174 13.87 17.17 4.58
C GLU A 174 13.32 16.25 5.68
N LYS A 175 12.04 16.43 6.05
CA LYS A 175 11.35 15.54 6.99
C LYS A 175 11.22 14.13 6.43
N ASP A 176 10.85 13.98 5.16
CA ASP A 176 10.72 12.66 4.53
C ASP A 176 12.06 11.92 4.45
N ILE A 177 13.15 12.64 4.24
CA ILE A 177 14.51 12.08 4.30
C ILE A 177 14.81 11.55 5.71
N ALA A 178 14.53 12.35 6.75
CA ALA A 178 14.73 11.92 8.15
C ALA A 178 13.83 10.73 8.51
N ASP A 179 12.56 10.74 8.11
CA ASP A 179 11.61 9.64 8.32
C ASP A 179 12.05 8.36 7.59
N ALA A 180 12.55 8.48 6.36
CA ALA A 180 13.07 7.36 5.58
C ALA A 180 14.31 6.75 6.24
N LEU A 181 15.25 7.56 6.71
CA LEU A 181 16.45 7.09 7.45
C LEU A 181 16.04 6.35 8.72
N PHE A 182 15.09 6.90 9.48
CA PHE A 182 14.56 6.21 10.66
C PHE A 182 13.89 4.88 10.28
N ALA A 183 13.07 4.85 9.22
CA ALA A 183 12.43 3.64 8.74
C ALA A 183 13.45 2.56 8.31
N ILE A 184 14.53 2.97 7.65
CA ILE A 184 15.66 2.10 7.28
C ILE A 184 16.33 1.53 8.52
N GLU A 185 16.66 2.37 9.53
CA GLU A 185 17.26 1.95 10.80
C GLU A 185 16.38 0.94 11.54
N GLN A 186 15.05 1.17 11.56
CA GLN A 186 14.09 0.27 12.20
C GLN A 186 13.78 -0.98 11.35
N ASN A 187 14.44 -1.18 10.22
CA ASN A 187 14.27 -2.32 9.34
C ASN A 187 12.80 -2.59 8.94
N VAL A 188 12.07 -1.55 8.53
CA VAL A 188 10.71 -1.73 7.99
C VAL A 188 10.73 -2.60 6.73
N ASP A 189 9.62 -3.26 6.43
CA ASP A 189 9.53 -4.20 5.31
C ASP A 189 9.28 -3.51 3.97
N TRP A 190 8.56 -2.37 4.00
CA TRP A 190 8.19 -1.56 2.86
C TRP A 190 8.26 -0.08 3.21
N ILE A 191 8.58 0.78 2.24
CA ILE A 191 8.44 2.23 2.36
C ILE A 191 7.50 2.71 1.26
N ALA A 192 6.46 3.49 1.62
CA ALA A 192 5.58 4.16 0.68
C ALA A 192 5.99 5.63 0.53
N LEU A 193 6.11 6.09 -0.71
CA LEU A 193 6.41 7.48 -1.06
C LEU A 193 5.14 8.18 -1.50
N SER A 194 4.78 9.26 -0.81
CA SER A 194 3.62 10.10 -1.12
C SER A 194 3.92 11.06 -2.27
N PHE A 195 2.87 11.49 -2.96
CA PHE A 195 2.91 12.50 -4.03
C PHE A 195 3.90 12.19 -5.15
N VAL A 196 4.08 10.91 -5.48
CA VAL A 196 4.91 10.49 -6.62
C VAL A 196 4.32 11.05 -7.91
N LYS A 197 5.12 11.76 -8.70
CA LYS A 197 4.75 12.35 -9.99
C LYS A 197 5.53 11.71 -11.14
N THR A 198 6.77 11.34 -10.88
CA THR A 198 7.72 10.86 -11.90
C THR A 198 8.57 9.70 -11.39
N PRO A 199 9.23 8.93 -12.29
CA PRO A 199 10.21 7.92 -11.88
C PRO A 199 11.38 8.46 -11.06
N GLN A 200 11.77 9.72 -11.30
CA GLN A 200 12.88 10.37 -10.58
C GLN A 200 12.62 10.47 -9.09
N ASP A 201 11.36 10.68 -8.69
CA ASP A 201 10.97 10.71 -7.29
C ASP A 201 11.28 9.39 -6.57
N LEU A 202 11.03 8.27 -7.27
CA LEU A 202 11.33 6.93 -6.76
C LEU A 202 12.83 6.64 -6.74
N GLN A 203 13.57 7.11 -7.75
CA GLN A 203 15.02 6.94 -7.83
C GLN A 203 15.73 7.61 -6.66
N GLN A 204 15.31 8.83 -6.27
CA GLN A 204 15.87 9.51 -5.10
C GLN A 204 15.73 8.68 -3.81
N LEU A 205 14.56 8.07 -3.59
CA LEU A 205 14.37 7.19 -2.42
C LEU A 205 15.17 5.89 -2.56
N GLN A 206 15.29 5.33 -3.76
CA GLN A 206 16.11 4.13 -4.01
C GLN A 206 17.58 4.39 -3.71
N GLU A 207 18.12 5.54 -4.12
CA GLU A 207 19.49 5.96 -3.84
C GLU A 207 19.72 6.12 -2.33
N LEU A 208 18.80 6.81 -1.62
CA LEU A 208 18.86 6.96 -0.17
C LEU A 208 18.86 5.60 0.55
N ILE A 209 18.02 4.66 0.13
CA ILE A 209 17.99 3.30 0.70
C ILE A 209 19.31 2.58 0.43
N ALA A 210 19.85 2.68 -0.79
CA ALA A 210 21.10 2.00 -1.17
C ALA A 210 22.32 2.54 -0.42
N GLU A 211 22.34 3.82 -0.06
CA GLU A 211 23.41 4.45 0.73
C GLU A 211 23.39 4.03 2.20
N HIS A 212 22.21 3.72 2.76
CA HIS A 212 22.03 3.51 4.20
C HIS A 212 21.58 2.09 4.58
N SER A 213 21.46 1.17 3.62
CA SER A 213 21.06 -0.22 3.87
C SER A 213 21.76 -1.19 2.93
N ASP A 214 22.36 -2.25 3.49
CA ASP A 214 22.91 -3.38 2.73
C ASP A 214 21.82 -4.23 2.05
N CYS A 215 20.56 -3.99 2.38
CA CYS A 215 19.43 -4.75 1.89
C CYS A 215 18.44 -3.86 1.15
N LYS A 216 17.88 -4.38 0.05
CA LYS A 216 16.79 -3.70 -0.63
C LYS A 216 15.55 -3.62 0.27
N ILE A 217 15.01 -2.40 0.47
CA ILE A 217 13.67 -2.16 0.99
C ILE A 217 12.79 -1.81 -0.20
N PRO A 218 11.73 -2.58 -0.49
CA PRO A 218 10.86 -2.32 -1.62
C PRO A 218 10.02 -1.05 -1.41
N ILE A 219 9.77 -0.32 -2.51
CA ILE A 219 9.09 0.97 -2.50
C ILE A 219 7.69 0.85 -3.09
N ILE A 220 6.71 1.41 -2.39
CA ILE A 220 5.34 1.59 -2.87
C ILE A 220 5.19 3.04 -3.36
N ALA A 221 4.83 3.21 -4.63
CA ALA A 221 4.45 4.51 -5.16
C ALA A 221 2.99 4.81 -4.83
N LYS A 222 2.73 5.92 -4.11
CA LYS A 222 1.37 6.39 -3.85
C LYS A 222 0.92 7.29 -5.00
N ILE A 223 -0.19 6.89 -5.61
CA ILE A 223 -0.79 7.61 -6.74
C ILE A 223 -1.88 8.51 -6.17
N GLU A 224 -1.56 9.80 -6.08
CA GLU A 224 -2.33 10.85 -5.42
C GLU A 224 -2.58 12.06 -6.33
N MET A 225 -1.84 12.16 -7.45
CA MET A 225 -1.81 13.32 -8.32
C MET A 225 -2.14 12.95 -9.77
N PRO A 226 -2.82 13.83 -10.54
CA PRO A 226 -3.08 13.61 -11.97
C PRO A 226 -1.80 13.41 -12.79
N GLU A 227 -0.72 14.11 -12.46
CA GLU A 227 0.59 13.97 -13.12
C GLU A 227 1.15 12.55 -13.02
N ALA A 228 0.88 11.84 -11.92
CA ALA A 228 1.26 10.45 -11.77
C ALA A 228 0.56 9.54 -12.78
N LEU A 229 -0.69 9.86 -13.14
CA LEU A 229 -1.46 9.08 -14.12
C LEU A 229 -0.88 9.24 -15.53
N GLU A 230 -0.40 10.43 -15.88
CA GLU A 230 0.28 10.68 -17.16
C GLU A 230 1.59 9.88 -17.28
N ASN A 231 2.28 9.66 -16.17
CA ASN A 231 3.57 8.98 -16.08
C ASN A 231 3.48 7.53 -15.59
N ILE A 232 2.27 7.00 -15.41
CA ILE A 232 2.05 5.74 -14.66
C ILE A 232 2.86 4.54 -15.20
N ASP A 233 2.99 4.38 -16.52
CA ASP A 233 3.75 3.27 -17.11
C ASP A 233 5.24 3.35 -16.79
N LYS A 234 5.77 4.57 -16.67
CA LYS A 234 7.15 4.80 -16.26
C LYS A 234 7.32 4.59 -14.75
N ILE A 235 6.38 5.10 -13.94
CA ILE A 235 6.38 4.94 -12.47
C ILE A 235 6.36 3.45 -12.10
N VAL A 236 5.48 2.67 -12.71
CA VAL A 236 5.34 1.22 -12.48
C VAL A 236 6.63 0.45 -12.79
N ALA A 237 7.46 0.93 -13.70
CA ALA A 237 8.74 0.30 -14.02
C ALA A 237 9.82 0.51 -12.93
N TYR A 238 9.64 1.50 -12.05
CA TYR A 238 10.62 1.89 -11.02
C TYR A 238 10.15 1.63 -9.58
N CYS A 239 8.89 1.28 -9.35
CA CYS A 239 8.40 0.91 -8.02
C CYS A 239 8.28 -0.61 -7.85
N ASP A 240 8.18 -1.05 -6.59
CA ASP A 240 7.97 -2.45 -6.23
C ASP A 240 6.49 -2.74 -5.87
N GLY A 241 5.66 -1.69 -5.75
CA GLY A 241 4.22 -1.76 -5.50
C GLY A 241 3.53 -0.43 -5.76
N LEU A 242 2.20 -0.44 -5.86
CA LEU A 242 1.37 0.75 -5.97
C LEU A 242 0.42 0.89 -4.78
N MET A 243 0.07 2.13 -4.45
CA MET A 243 -1.06 2.45 -3.57
C MET A 243 -1.99 3.43 -4.29
N VAL A 244 -3.24 3.04 -4.43
CA VAL A 244 -4.33 3.92 -4.91
C VAL A 244 -4.84 4.69 -3.70
N ALA A 245 -4.34 5.89 -3.49
CA ALA A 245 -4.66 6.74 -2.34
C ALA A 245 -5.88 7.61 -2.69
N ARG A 246 -7.07 7.01 -2.61
CA ARG A 246 -8.33 7.60 -3.12
C ARG A 246 -8.71 8.91 -2.42
N GLY A 247 -8.30 9.10 -1.18
CA GLY A 247 -8.57 10.34 -0.43
C GLY A 247 -7.96 11.56 -1.11
N ASP A 248 -6.63 11.55 -1.30
CA ASP A 248 -5.92 12.65 -1.94
C ASP A 248 -6.24 12.71 -3.45
N LEU A 249 -6.25 11.56 -4.14
CA LEU A 249 -6.59 11.49 -5.57
C LEU A 249 -8.01 11.98 -5.88
N GLY A 250 -8.98 11.73 -4.99
CA GLY A 250 -10.37 12.18 -5.14
C GLY A 250 -10.60 13.67 -4.87
N VAL A 251 -9.60 14.35 -4.30
CA VAL A 251 -9.58 15.82 -4.20
C VAL A 251 -8.98 16.44 -5.46
N GLU A 252 -8.02 15.75 -6.08
CA GLU A 252 -7.31 16.21 -7.29
C GLU A 252 -8.07 15.89 -8.59
N LEU A 253 -8.92 14.87 -8.59
CA LEU A 253 -9.72 14.45 -9.74
C LEU A 253 -11.22 14.62 -9.49
N PRO A 254 -12.02 14.77 -10.56
CA PRO A 254 -13.48 14.65 -10.44
C PRO A 254 -13.88 13.31 -9.80
N ALA A 255 -14.73 13.36 -8.79
CA ALA A 255 -15.10 12.19 -7.99
C ALA A 255 -15.58 10.97 -8.83
N HIS A 256 -16.26 11.22 -9.97
CA HIS A 256 -16.77 10.18 -10.86
C HIS A 256 -15.67 9.48 -11.67
N GLU A 257 -14.46 10.02 -11.75
CA GLU A 257 -13.33 9.42 -12.46
C GLU A 257 -12.54 8.45 -11.57
N VAL A 258 -12.51 8.69 -10.26
CA VAL A 258 -11.71 7.90 -9.29
C VAL A 258 -11.94 6.39 -9.39
N PRO A 259 -13.19 5.87 -9.53
CA PRO A 259 -13.41 4.43 -9.66
C PRO A 259 -12.79 3.82 -10.93
N LEU A 260 -12.78 4.55 -12.04
CA LEU A 260 -12.17 4.09 -13.29
C LEU A 260 -10.65 4.11 -13.21
N VAL A 261 -10.09 5.16 -12.60
CA VAL A 261 -8.65 5.28 -12.34
C VAL A 261 -8.17 4.15 -11.41
N GLN A 262 -8.93 3.82 -10.36
CA GLN A 262 -8.62 2.67 -9.49
C GLN A 262 -8.48 1.37 -10.30
N LYS A 263 -9.44 1.07 -11.17
CA LYS A 263 -9.43 -0.15 -12.00
C LYS A 263 -8.22 -0.17 -12.95
N GLU A 264 -7.91 0.96 -13.55
CA GLU A 264 -6.76 1.08 -14.46
C GLU A 264 -5.42 0.89 -13.72
N LEU A 265 -5.24 1.51 -12.54
CA LEU A 265 -4.05 1.35 -11.71
C LEU A 265 -3.86 -0.10 -11.26
N ILE A 266 -4.94 -0.76 -10.82
CA ILE A 266 -4.90 -2.18 -10.45
C ILE A 266 -4.50 -3.03 -11.68
N ARG A 267 -5.08 -2.77 -12.85
CA ARG A 267 -4.74 -3.48 -14.10
C ARG A 267 -3.27 -3.31 -14.47
N LYS A 268 -2.71 -2.09 -14.36
CA LYS A 268 -1.30 -1.79 -14.64
C LYS A 268 -0.36 -2.48 -13.65
N ALA A 269 -0.65 -2.41 -12.35
CA ALA A 269 0.13 -3.10 -11.32
C ALA A 269 0.17 -4.63 -11.57
N LYS A 270 -0.97 -5.22 -11.89
CA LYS A 270 -1.04 -6.66 -12.22
C LYS A 270 -0.24 -7.01 -13.47
N THR A 271 -0.30 -6.19 -14.51
CA THR A 271 0.50 -6.38 -15.72
C THR A 271 1.99 -6.33 -15.42
N ALA A 272 2.41 -5.41 -14.55
CA ALA A 272 3.79 -5.29 -14.09
C ALA A 272 4.19 -6.34 -13.03
N ARG A 273 3.22 -7.08 -12.46
CA ARG A 273 3.41 -8.09 -11.40
C ARG A 273 3.94 -7.52 -10.11
N ILE A 274 3.48 -6.36 -9.75
CA ILE A 274 3.71 -5.70 -8.47
C ILE A 274 2.40 -5.64 -7.67
N PRO A 275 2.45 -5.70 -6.32
CA PRO A 275 1.26 -5.60 -5.49
C PRO A 275 0.63 -4.20 -5.59
N VAL A 276 -0.69 -4.16 -5.41
CA VAL A 276 -1.44 -2.90 -5.34
C VAL A 276 -2.33 -2.88 -4.10
N ILE A 277 -2.25 -1.78 -3.37
CA ILE A 277 -3.06 -1.47 -2.19
C ILE A 277 -4.16 -0.49 -2.60
N VAL A 278 -5.42 -0.80 -2.29
CA VAL A 278 -6.51 0.19 -2.35
C VAL A 278 -6.68 0.78 -0.96
N ALA A 279 -6.60 2.11 -0.88
CA ALA A 279 -6.48 2.83 0.38
C ALA A 279 -7.55 3.92 0.52
N THR A 280 -7.80 4.30 1.78
CA THR A 280 -8.66 5.37 2.27
C THR A 280 -10.16 5.14 2.10
N GLN A 281 -10.93 5.56 3.10
CA GLN A 281 -12.40 5.54 3.11
C GLN A 281 -13.02 4.16 2.81
N MET A 282 -12.36 3.09 3.26
CA MET A 282 -12.85 1.74 2.99
C MET A 282 -14.03 1.36 3.88
N MET A 283 -13.96 1.68 5.18
CA MET A 283 -14.98 1.39 6.20
C MET A 283 -15.05 2.51 7.23
N GLU A 284 -15.06 3.75 6.78
CA GLU A 284 -14.89 4.97 7.59
C GLU A 284 -15.98 5.11 8.68
N THR A 285 -17.23 4.69 8.39
CA THR A 285 -18.31 4.68 9.37
C THR A 285 -17.95 3.87 10.62
N MET A 286 -17.12 2.82 10.46
CA MET A 286 -16.70 1.99 11.59
C MET A 286 -15.65 2.64 12.50
N ILE A 287 -15.25 3.88 12.26
CA ILE A 287 -14.47 4.66 13.25
C ILE A 287 -15.25 4.72 14.56
N THR A 288 -16.57 4.96 14.48
CA THR A 288 -17.47 5.12 15.66
C THR A 288 -18.62 4.10 15.68
N SER A 289 -18.81 3.31 14.65
CA SER A 289 -19.88 2.32 14.52
C SER A 289 -19.34 0.89 14.51
N LEU A 290 -20.06 -0.05 15.13
CA LEU A 290 -19.75 -1.49 15.08
C LEU A 290 -20.11 -2.15 13.74
N THR A 291 -20.91 -1.47 12.91
CA THR A 291 -21.39 -2.02 11.64
C THR A 291 -21.09 -1.07 10.48
N PRO A 292 -20.53 -1.58 9.38
CA PRO A 292 -20.32 -0.77 8.19
C PRO A 292 -21.64 -0.50 7.46
N THR A 293 -21.64 0.51 6.62
CA THR A 293 -22.69 0.73 5.63
C THR A 293 -22.63 -0.32 4.52
N ARG A 294 -23.74 -0.48 3.79
CA ARG A 294 -23.78 -1.35 2.60
C ARG A 294 -22.85 -0.86 1.49
N ALA A 295 -22.68 0.46 1.38
CA ALA A 295 -21.77 1.06 0.40
C ALA A 295 -20.30 0.69 0.69
N GLU A 296 -19.89 0.75 1.97
CA GLU A 296 -18.53 0.37 2.38
C GLU A 296 -18.26 -1.12 2.17
N VAL A 297 -19.21 -2.00 2.50
CA VAL A 297 -19.09 -3.44 2.21
C VAL A 297 -18.93 -3.67 0.70
N ASN A 298 -19.71 -2.96 -0.11
CA ASN A 298 -19.61 -3.04 -1.57
C ASN A 298 -18.27 -2.49 -2.09
N ASP A 299 -17.73 -1.44 -1.48
CA ASP A 299 -16.44 -0.86 -1.87
C ASP A 299 -15.27 -1.82 -1.60
N VAL A 300 -15.24 -2.45 -0.41
CA VAL A 300 -14.27 -3.51 -0.11
C VAL A 300 -14.40 -4.67 -1.11
N ALA A 301 -15.63 -5.15 -1.32
CA ALA A 301 -15.91 -6.23 -2.27
C ALA A 301 -15.46 -5.88 -3.68
N ASN A 302 -15.77 -4.67 -4.17
CA ASN A 302 -15.37 -4.21 -5.50
C ASN A 302 -13.84 -4.12 -5.65
N SER A 303 -13.13 -3.63 -4.63
CA SER A 303 -11.66 -3.59 -4.65
C SER A 303 -11.03 -4.99 -4.76
N VAL A 304 -11.62 -5.99 -4.07
CA VAL A 304 -11.20 -7.40 -4.19
C VAL A 304 -11.51 -7.94 -5.58
N MET A 305 -12.70 -7.66 -6.12
CA MET A 305 -13.10 -8.06 -7.50
C MET A 305 -12.21 -7.46 -8.57
N ASP A 306 -11.79 -6.20 -8.41
CA ASP A 306 -10.86 -5.53 -9.31
C ASP A 306 -9.47 -6.18 -9.31
N GLY A 307 -9.15 -6.94 -8.25
CA GLY A 307 -7.90 -7.68 -8.11
C GLY A 307 -6.84 -6.96 -7.28
N ALA A 308 -7.23 -6.14 -6.32
CA ALA A 308 -6.30 -5.58 -5.34
C ALA A 308 -5.53 -6.69 -4.59
N ASP A 309 -4.26 -6.45 -4.28
CA ASP A 309 -3.46 -7.34 -3.43
C ASP A 309 -3.77 -7.11 -1.96
N ALA A 310 -4.05 -5.85 -1.60
CA ALA A 310 -4.41 -5.47 -0.25
C ALA A 310 -5.44 -4.34 -0.24
N VAL A 311 -6.20 -4.29 0.85
CA VAL A 311 -7.09 -3.18 1.22
C VAL A 311 -6.61 -2.58 2.52
N MET A 312 -6.70 -1.25 2.68
CA MET A 312 -6.11 -0.54 3.80
C MET A 312 -7.16 0.14 4.68
N LEU A 313 -7.00 -0.03 5.99
CA LEU A 313 -7.68 0.71 7.05
C LEU A 313 -6.77 1.84 7.55
N SER A 314 -7.28 3.05 7.62
CA SER A 314 -6.57 4.28 8.01
C SER A 314 -6.98 4.74 9.41
N GLY A 315 -7.82 5.77 9.50
CA GLY A 315 -8.39 6.28 10.75
C GLY A 315 -9.17 5.22 11.52
N GLU A 316 -9.78 4.30 10.79
CA GLU A 316 -10.59 3.21 11.33
C GLU A 316 -9.85 2.33 12.35
N THR A 317 -8.54 2.14 12.16
CA THR A 317 -7.70 1.38 13.12
C THR A 317 -6.78 2.27 13.93
N ALA A 318 -6.42 3.46 13.42
CA ALA A 318 -5.50 4.36 14.11
C ALA A 318 -6.16 5.08 15.29
N THR A 319 -7.40 5.55 15.13
CA THR A 319 -8.13 6.38 16.09
C THR A 319 -9.56 5.90 16.37
N GLY A 320 -10.05 4.89 15.63
CA GLY A 320 -11.39 4.37 15.77
C GLY A 320 -11.58 3.57 17.06
N ASP A 321 -12.84 3.48 17.51
CA ASP A 321 -13.21 2.82 18.77
C ASP A 321 -13.11 1.29 18.71
N TYR A 322 -13.05 0.70 17.48
CA TYR A 322 -13.22 -0.75 17.28
C TYR A 322 -12.17 -1.39 16.35
N PRO A 323 -10.83 -1.20 16.57
CA PRO A 323 -9.78 -1.63 15.62
C PRO A 323 -9.77 -3.14 15.36
N CYS A 324 -10.06 -3.98 16.35
CA CYS A 324 -10.10 -5.44 16.18
C CYS A 324 -11.37 -5.87 15.43
N GLN A 325 -12.52 -5.27 15.73
CA GLN A 325 -13.81 -5.63 15.14
C GLN A 325 -13.86 -5.27 13.65
N ILE A 326 -13.34 -4.11 13.27
CA ILE A 326 -13.27 -3.70 11.87
C ILE A 326 -12.33 -4.60 11.07
N SER A 327 -11.16 -4.96 11.63
CA SER A 327 -10.23 -5.91 11.03
C SER A 327 -10.90 -7.27 10.80
N LYS A 328 -11.66 -7.76 11.77
CA LYS A 328 -12.44 -8.99 11.67
C LYS A 328 -13.56 -8.89 10.62
N LYS A 329 -14.27 -7.74 10.57
CA LYS A 329 -15.32 -7.52 9.57
C LYS A 329 -14.75 -7.53 8.14
N MET A 330 -13.67 -6.83 7.90
CA MET A 330 -12.98 -6.83 6.61
C MET A 330 -12.50 -8.24 6.23
N SER A 331 -11.97 -9.00 7.20
CA SER A 331 -11.58 -10.41 7.02
C SER A 331 -12.74 -11.36 6.72
N GLN A 332 -13.99 -10.97 6.99
CA GLN A 332 -15.19 -11.74 6.61
C GLN A 332 -15.65 -11.40 5.19
N ILE A 333 -15.55 -10.14 4.77
CA ILE A 333 -15.96 -9.69 3.43
C ILE A 333 -15.06 -10.30 2.35
N ILE A 334 -13.75 -10.28 2.56
CA ILE A 334 -12.77 -10.70 1.56
C ILE A 334 -13.01 -12.14 1.05
N PRO A 335 -13.03 -13.19 1.89
CA PRO A 335 -13.22 -14.56 1.40
C PRO A 335 -14.59 -14.78 0.78
N ALA A 336 -15.65 -14.12 1.26
CA ALA A 336 -16.97 -14.22 0.66
C ALA A 336 -17.00 -13.76 -0.82
N VAL A 337 -16.10 -12.83 -1.17
CA VAL A 337 -15.89 -12.38 -2.55
C VAL A 337 -14.98 -13.34 -3.30
N GLU A 338 -13.85 -13.71 -2.72
CA GLU A 338 -12.83 -14.57 -3.36
C GLU A 338 -13.33 -15.97 -3.70
N ASP A 339 -14.24 -16.50 -2.89
CA ASP A 339 -14.83 -17.84 -3.08
C ASP A 339 -15.99 -17.83 -4.12
N SER A 340 -16.39 -16.67 -4.62
CA SER A 340 -17.47 -16.56 -5.58
C SER A 340 -17.04 -16.98 -7.00
N PRO A 341 -17.77 -17.91 -7.65
CA PRO A 341 -17.47 -18.32 -9.02
C PRO A 341 -17.74 -17.22 -10.07
N LEU A 342 -18.41 -16.14 -9.64
CA LEU A 342 -18.70 -15.00 -10.51
C LEU A 342 -17.50 -14.07 -10.70
N ILE A 343 -16.46 -14.23 -9.85
CA ILE A 343 -15.29 -13.35 -9.87
C ILE A 343 -14.25 -13.91 -10.82
N HIS A 344 -13.93 -13.15 -11.85
CA HIS A 344 -12.88 -13.48 -12.80
C HIS A 344 -11.89 -12.33 -12.90
N VAL A 345 -10.69 -12.51 -12.33
CA VAL A 345 -9.63 -11.53 -12.47
C VAL A 345 -8.92 -11.76 -13.81
N PRO A 346 -8.93 -10.80 -14.76
CA PRO A 346 -8.30 -10.97 -16.07
C PRO A 346 -6.80 -11.30 -15.93
N GLN A 347 -6.34 -12.30 -16.68
CA GLN A 347 -4.94 -12.73 -16.69
C GLN A 347 -4.29 -12.37 -18.02
N ASN A 348 -3.20 -11.59 -17.96
CA ASN A 348 -2.44 -11.21 -19.14
C ASN A 348 -1.22 -12.12 -19.30
N THR A 349 -1.14 -12.87 -20.39
CA THR A 349 0.01 -13.74 -20.68
C THR A 349 1.29 -12.92 -20.86
N PRO A 350 2.45 -13.37 -20.33
CA PRO A 350 3.72 -12.66 -20.51
C PRO A 350 4.11 -12.62 -22.00
N GLN A 351 4.21 -11.42 -22.58
CA GLN A 351 4.49 -11.24 -24.01
C GLN A 351 5.96 -11.08 -24.38
N ILE A 352 6.87 -10.92 -23.39
CA ILE A 352 8.22 -10.46 -23.68
C ILE A 352 9.28 -11.46 -23.20
N LYS A 353 10.21 -11.83 -24.09
CA LYS A 353 11.44 -12.55 -23.76
C LYS A 353 12.38 -11.65 -22.95
N THR A 354 12.51 -11.95 -21.66
CA THR A 354 13.43 -11.26 -20.72
C THR A 354 14.44 -12.26 -20.17
N LYS A 355 15.50 -11.79 -19.50
CA LYS A 355 16.49 -12.67 -18.83
C LYS A 355 15.84 -13.69 -17.86
N ARG A 356 14.62 -13.43 -17.36
CA ARG A 356 13.87 -14.33 -16.46
C ARG A 356 12.67 -14.98 -17.14
N PHE A 357 12.68 -15.08 -18.48
CA PHE A 357 11.57 -15.63 -19.25
C PHE A 357 11.18 -17.05 -18.82
N ILE A 358 12.17 -17.94 -18.60
CA ILE A 358 11.93 -19.32 -18.15
C ILE A 358 11.18 -19.32 -16.82
N THR A 359 11.66 -18.58 -15.81
CA THR A 359 11.00 -18.51 -14.49
C THR A 359 9.59 -17.96 -14.60
N LYS A 360 9.37 -16.91 -15.40
CA LYS A 360 8.02 -16.34 -15.63
C LYS A 360 7.07 -17.35 -16.26
N THR A 361 7.57 -18.11 -17.26
CA THR A 361 6.79 -19.15 -17.95
C THR A 361 6.44 -20.28 -16.99
N ILE A 362 7.40 -20.76 -16.20
CA ILE A 362 7.16 -21.81 -15.20
C ILE A 362 6.12 -21.35 -14.16
N CYS A 363 6.21 -20.14 -13.63
CA CYS A 363 5.22 -19.62 -12.69
C CYS A 363 3.81 -19.53 -13.31
N HIS A 364 3.71 -19.12 -14.59
CA HIS A 364 2.45 -19.12 -15.31
C HIS A 364 1.86 -20.52 -15.45
N HIS A 365 2.68 -21.49 -15.92
CA HIS A 365 2.22 -22.87 -16.06
C HIS A 365 1.91 -23.52 -14.74
N ALA A 366 2.62 -23.18 -13.65
CA ALA A 366 2.30 -23.65 -12.31
C ALA A 366 0.91 -23.19 -11.87
N ALA A 367 0.60 -21.91 -12.05
CA ALA A 367 -0.72 -21.37 -11.70
C ALA A 367 -1.84 -21.98 -12.55
N THR A 368 -1.65 -22.11 -13.85
CA THR A 368 -2.61 -22.74 -14.77
C THR A 368 -2.81 -24.22 -14.45
N MET A 369 -1.70 -24.96 -14.25
CA MET A 369 -1.74 -26.37 -13.90
C MET A 369 -2.43 -26.60 -12.55
N ALA A 370 -2.15 -25.76 -11.55
CA ALA A 370 -2.80 -25.85 -10.25
C ALA A 370 -4.33 -25.78 -10.35
N ASN A 371 -4.82 -24.87 -11.21
CA ASN A 371 -6.26 -24.77 -11.46
C ASN A 371 -6.80 -26.01 -12.20
N SER A 372 -6.05 -26.53 -13.19
CA SER A 372 -6.50 -27.68 -14.02
C SER A 372 -6.56 -29.00 -13.25
N ILE A 373 -5.60 -29.25 -12.34
CA ILE A 373 -5.53 -30.49 -11.54
C ILE A 373 -6.12 -30.32 -10.13
N HIS A 374 -6.70 -29.15 -9.84
CA HIS A 374 -7.22 -28.79 -8.52
C HIS A 374 -6.19 -28.94 -7.39
N ALA A 375 -4.93 -28.59 -7.68
CA ALA A 375 -3.88 -28.64 -6.67
C ALA A 375 -4.21 -27.69 -5.50
N LYS A 376 -3.95 -28.15 -4.27
CA LYS A 376 -4.26 -27.36 -3.06
C LYS A 376 -3.22 -26.30 -2.77
N ALA A 377 -1.96 -26.51 -3.18
CA ALA A 377 -0.91 -25.54 -2.96
C ALA A 377 0.14 -25.53 -4.10
N ILE A 378 0.75 -24.35 -4.29
CA ILE A 378 1.98 -24.15 -5.05
C ILE A 378 3.06 -23.77 -4.05
N CYS A 379 4.08 -24.60 -3.90
CA CYS A 379 5.22 -24.38 -3.04
C CYS A 379 6.39 -23.84 -3.85
N THR A 380 7.07 -22.82 -3.37
CA THR A 380 8.29 -22.32 -4.00
C THR A 380 9.38 -22.05 -2.99
N LEU A 381 10.61 -22.52 -3.31
CA LEU A 381 11.82 -22.18 -2.56
C LEU A 381 12.48 -20.99 -3.23
N THR A 382 12.71 -19.91 -2.47
CA THR A 382 13.26 -18.67 -3.02
C THR A 382 14.11 -17.91 -2.00
N ASN A 383 15.18 -17.25 -2.48
CA ASN A 383 16.00 -16.33 -1.66
C ASN A 383 15.59 -14.87 -1.78
N SER A 384 15.03 -14.46 -2.93
CA SER A 384 14.70 -13.06 -3.23
C SER A 384 13.19 -12.76 -3.23
N GLY A 385 12.35 -13.79 -3.08
CA GLY A 385 10.90 -13.65 -3.19
C GLY A 385 10.36 -13.50 -4.62
N TYR A 386 11.21 -13.37 -5.63
CA TYR A 386 10.78 -13.09 -7.00
C TYR A 386 9.69 -14.02 -7.53
N THR A 387 9.80 -15.32 -7.29
CA THR A 387 8.79 -16.30 -7.71
C THR A 387 7.45 -16.09 -7.03
N ALA A 388 7.44 -15.65 -5.77
CA ALA A 388 6.21 -15.31 -5.04
C ALA A 388 5.44 -14.18 -5.73
N PHE A 389 6.12 -13.10 -6.14
CA PHE A 389 5.52 -12.02 -6.93
C PHE A 389 4.92 -12.55 -8.24
N GLN A 390 5.67 -13.41 -8.96
CA GLN A 390 5.19 -13.95 -10.23
C GLN A 390 3.96 -14.84 -10.07
N ILE A 391 3.95 -15.75 -9.09
CA ILE A 391 2.83 -16.67 -8.86
C ILE A 391 1.61 -15.89 -8.33
N SER A 392 1.80 -14.99 -7.37
CA SER A 392 0.73 -14.16 -6.80
C SER A 392 -0.03 -13.38 -7.87
N ALA A 393 0.67 -12.80 -8.84
CA ALA A 393 0.05 -12.04 -9.94
C ALA A 393 -0.88 -12.87 -10.84
N TRP A 394 -0.72 -14.21 -10.86
CA TRP A 394 -1.59 -15.13 -11.63
C TRP A 394 -2.85 -15.55 -10.88
N ARG A 395 -3.00 -15.17 -9.61
CA ARG A 395 -4.20 -15.46 -8.80
C ARG A 395 -4.65 -16.94 -8.86
N PRO A 396 -3.77 -17.92 -8.58
CA PRO A 396 -4.19 -19.33 -8.60
C PRO A 396 -5.21 -19.61 -7.50
N ASN A 397 -6.08 -20.59 -7.73
CA ASN A 397 -7.00 -21.07 -6.68
C ASN A 397 -6.25 -21.76 -5.53
N ALA A 398 -5.08 -22.32 -5.80
CA ALA A 398 -4.20 -22.95 -4.83
C ALA A 398 -3.59 -21.94 -3.84
N HIS A 399 -3.23 -22.42 -2.64
CA HIS A 399 -2.40 -21.65 -1.70
C HIS A 399 -1.00 -21.41 -2.28
N ILE A 400 -0.43 -20.23 -2.07
CA ILE A 400 0.95 -19.93 -2.46
C ILE A 400 1.81 -20.00 -1.19
N LEU A 401 2.61 -21.06 -1.08
CA LEU A 401 3.44 -21.33 0.09
C LEU A 401 4.90 -21.10 -0.27
N VAL A 402 5.51 -20.11 0.37
CA VAL A 402 6.88 -19.68 0.08
C VAL A 402 7.82 -20.12 1.19
N PHE A 403 8.87 -20.82 0.83
CA PHE A 403 9.91 -21.31 1.73
C PHE A 403 11.19 -20.52 1.48
N THR A 404 11.81 -19.99 2.53
CA THR A 404 13.01 -19.17 2.41
C THR A 404 13.87 -19.20 3.68
N SER A 405 15.18 -19.18 3.50
CA SER A 405 16.14 -18.96 4.61
C SER A 405 16.38 -17.49 4.90
N ASN A 406 15.89 -16.60 4.05
CA ASN A 406 16.01 -15.15 4.24
C ASN A 406 14.89 -14.63 5.14
N ARG A 407 15.20 -14.37 6.41
CA ARG A 407 14.23 -13.89 7.41
C ARG A 407 13.57 -12.57 7.02
N ARG A 408 14.27 -11.69 6.29
CA ARG A 408 13.76 -10.38 5.90
C ARG A 408 12.60 -10.49 4.91
N ILE A 409 12.70 -11.38 3.92
CA ILE A 409 11.62 -11.51 2.93
C ILE A 409 10.37 -12.23 3.47
N LEU A 410 10.46 -12.92 4.61
CA LEU A 410 9.30 -13.58 5.23
C LEU A 410 8.16 -12.59 5.49
N THR A 411 8.51 -11.44 6.05
CA THR A 411 7.54 -10.38 6.37
C THR A 411 7.18 -9.57 5.13
N GLN A 412 8.15 -9.22 4.29
CA GLN A 412 7.90 -8.49 3.05
C GLN A 412 6.87 -9.17 2.15
N LEU A 413 6.95 -10.50 2.02
CA LEU A 413 6.04 -11.27 1.17
C LEU A 413 4.61 -11.32 1.70
N ASN A 414 4.36 -10.92 2.95
CA ASN A 414 3.02 -10.91 3.52
C ASN A 414 2.10 -9.82 2.96
N LEU A 415 2.61 -8.90 2.15
CA LEU A 415 1.79 -7.96 1.37
C LEU A 415 1.23 -8.59 0.09
N LEU A 416 1.82 -9.67 -0.42
CA LEU A 416 1.42 -10.29 -1.69
C LEU A 416 0.15 -11.13 -1.53
N TRP A 417 -0.76 -10.97 -2.48
CA TRP A 417 -2.00 -11.74 -2.52
C TRP A 417 -1.75 -13.26 -2.46
N GLY A 418 -2.46 -13.95 -1.58
CA GLY A 418 -2.45 -15.40 -1.43
C GLY A 418 -1.16 -16.00 -0.86
N VAL A 419 -0.10 -15.21 -0.69
CA VAL A 419 1.20 -15.70 -0.22
C VAL A 419 1.19 -15.96 1.29
N LYS A 420 1.72 -17.10 1.68
CA LYS A 420 2.10 -17.45 3.06
C LYS A 420 3.55 -17.90 3.06
N SER A 421 4.39 -17.26 3.87
CA SER A 421 5.83 -17.51 3.92
C SER A 421 6.24 -18.31 5.14
N PHE A 422 7.24 -19.17 4.98
CA PHE A 422 7.79 -20.05 6.02
C PHE A 422 9.30 -19.98 6.02
N PHE A 423 9.89 -19.95 7.20
CA PHE A 423 11.33 -20.07 7.34
C PHE A 423 11.76 -21.51 7.04
N TYR A 424 12.76 -21.65 6.17
CA TYR A 424 13.31 -22.92 5.77
C TYR A 424 14.78 -22.76 5.36
N GLU A 425 15.70 -23.40 6.08
CA GLU A 425 17.14 -23.24 5.87
C GLU A 425 17.87 -24.54 5.51
N LYS A 426 17.17 -25.68 5.50
CA LYS A 426 17.81 -26.96 5.18
C LYS A 426 18.24 -26.97 3.71
N THR A 427 19.51 -27.25 3.46
CA THR A 427 20.08 -27.40 2.13
C THR A 427 20.53 -28.84 1.96
N VAL A 428 19.63 -29.68 1.51
CA VAL A 428 19.85 -31.11 1.21
C VAL A 428 19.71 -31.34 -0.29
N SER A 429 19.49 -32.56 -0.71
CA SER A 429 19.17 -32.87 -2.11
C SER A 429 17.83 -32.24 -2.53
N THR A 430 17.59 -32.12 -3.82
CA THR A 430 16.31 -31.63 -4.34
C THR A 430 15.13 -32.50 -3.91
N ASP A 431 15.30 -33.81 -3.99
CA ASP A 431 14.23 -34.77 -3.63
C ASP A 431 13.92 -34.72 -2.14
N ASP A 432 14.93 -34.67 -1.29
CA ASP A 432 14.75 -34.57 0.16
C ASP A 432 14.08 -33.23 0.53
N THR A 433 14.47 -32.14 -0.14
CA THR A 433 13.86 -30.83 0.08
C THR A 433 12.38 -30.82 -0.29
N VAL A 434 12.01 -31.39 -1.43
CA VAL A 434 10.60 -31.49 -1.85
C VAL A 434 9.82 -32.35 -0.89
N THR A 435 10.38 -33.50 -0.46
CA THR A 435 9.75 -34.41 0.52
C THR A 435 9.52 -33.72 1.86
N ASP A 436 10.52 -32.99 2.36
CA ASP A 436 10.43 -32.25 3.63
C ASP A 436 9.39 -31.11 3.55
N ILE A 437 9.38 -30.34 2.46
CA ILE A 437 8.36 -29.30 2.21
C ILE A 437 6.95 -29.91 2.18
N ASN A 438 6.74 -31.01 1.47
CA ASN A 438 5.46 -31.71 1.40
C ASN A 438 4.99 -32.15 2.80
N GLN A 439 5.89 -32.66 3.65
CA GLN A 439 5.57 -33.00 5.03
C GLN A 439 5.20 -31.79 5.87
N ILE A 440 5.95 -30.67 5.77
CA ILE A 440 5.65 -29.42 6.49
C ILE A 440 4.26 -28.90 6.10
N VAL A 441 3.94 -28.89 4.81
CA VAL A 441 2.66 -28.41 4.28
C VAL A 441 1.50 -29.27 4.79
N LYS A 442 1.67 -30.61 4.85
CA LYS A 442 0.70 -31.54 5.42
C LYS A 442 0.52 -31.33 6.93
N GLN A 443 1.62 -31.23 7.69
CA GLN A 443 1.57 -30.97 9.14
C GLN A 443 0.88 -29.66 9.50
N LYS A 444 1.01 -28.62 8.65
CA LYS A 444 0.34 -27.33 8.82
C LYS A 444 -1.13 -27.34 8.35
N GLY A 445 -1.64 -28.47 7.84
CA GLY A 445 -3.03 -28.63 7.44
C GLY A 445 -3.45 -27.96 6.14
N PHE A 446 -2.49 -27.61 5.26
CA PHE A 446 -2.81 -27.05 3.94
C PHE A 446 -3.21 -28.10 2.92
N VAL A 447 -2.76 -29.33 3.12
CA VAL A 447 -3.04 -30.49 2.26
C VAL A 447 -3.29 -31.73 3.10
N GLN A 448 -4.03 -32.68 2.54
CA GLN A 448 -4.29 -33.98 3.13
C GLN A 448 -3.91 -35.10 2.14
N LYS A 449 -3.95 -36.35 2.59
CA LYS A 449 -3.67 -37.51 1.73
C LYS A 449 -4.57 -37.49 0.49
N GLY A 450 -3.95 -37.72 -0.68
CA GLY A 450 -4.59 -37.69 -2.00
C GLY A 450 -4.68 -36.30 -2.66
N ASP A 451 -4.30 -35.23 -1.95
CA ASP A 451 -4.23 -33.90 -2.56
C ASP A 451 -2.99 -33.75 -3.46
N TYR A 452 -3.11 -32.93 -4.51
CA TYR A 452 -1.99 -32.56 -5.37
C TYR A 452 -1.31 -31.27 -4.91
N LEU A 453 0.01 -31.25 -5.06
CA LEU A 453 0.90 -30.15 -4.70
C LEU A 453 1.88 -29.88 -5.86
N ILE A 454 2.13 -28.61 -6.16
CA ILE A 454 3.10 -28.20 -7.18
C ILE A 454 4.30 -27.58 -6.48
N ASN A 455 5.50 -28.12 -6.74
CA ASN A 455 6.75 -27.60 -6.22
C ASN A 455 7.55 -26.91 -7.32
N LEU A 456 8.01 -25.69 -7.04
CA LEU A 456 8.87 -24.87 -7.90
C LEU A 456 10.24 -24.69 -7.26
N ALA A 457 11.29 -25.03 -7.97
CA ALA A 457 12.66 -24.91 -7.49
C ALA A 457 13.63 -24.55 -8.61
N ALA A 458 14.79 -23.97 -8.22
CA ALA A 458 15.97 -23.98 -9.04
C ALA A 458 16.68 -25.33 -8.91
N MET A 459 16.98 -25.98 -9.99
CA MET A 459 17.75 -27.21 -9.99
C MET A 459 19.07 -27.01 -10.75
N PRO A 460 20.21 -27.40 -10.16
CA PRO A 460 20.40 -27.92 -8.79
C PRO A 460 20.09 -26.87 -7.69
N ILE A 461 19.49 -27.30 -6.58
CA ILE A 461 19.12 -26.38 -5.46
C ILE A 461 20.34 -25.64 -4.90
N LYS A 462 21.50 -26.27 -4.90
CA LYS A 462 22.77 -25.70 -4.37
C LYS A 462 23.23 -24.46 -5.13
N ASP A 463 22.88 -24.31 -6.39
CA ASP A 463 23.37 -23.23 -7.24
C ASP A 463 22.62 -21.90 -7.03
N LYS A 464 21.62 -21.88 -6.15
CA LYS A 464 20.77 -20.69 -5.85
C LYS A 464 20.31 -19.91 -7.10
N GLY A 465 20.11 -20.65 -8.21
CA GLY A 465 19.76 -20.11 -9.50
C GLY A 465 18.31 -19.63 -9.64
N MET A 466 17.91 -19.30 -10.86
CA MET A 466 16.52 -19.01 -11.19
C MET A 466 15.71 -20.31 -11.25
N VAL A 467 14.43 -20.24 -10.80
CA VAL A 467 13.50 -21.36 -10.90
C VAL A 467 13.43 -21.86 -12.35
N ASN A 468 13.73 -23.13 -12.54
CA ASN A 468 13.81 -23.82 -13.82
C ASN A 468 13.05 -25.15 -13.84
N THR A 469 12.42 -25.53 -12.72
CA THR A 469 11.74 -26.83 -12.58
C THR A 469 10.39 -26.66 -11.91
N LEU A 470 9.41 -27.44 -12.42
CA LEU A 470 8.08 -27.63 -11.85
C LEU A 470 7.89 -29.14 -11.62
N ARG A 471 7.52 -29.51 -10.39
CA ARG A 471 7.22 -30.90 -10.02
C ARG A 471 5.83 -30.97 -9.39
N VAL A 472 5.00 -31.90 -9.89
CA VAL A 472 3.73 -32.28 -9.26
C VAL A 472 3.97 -33.43 -8.30
N SER A 473 3.39 -33.35 -7.12
CA SER A 473 3.42 -34.43 -6.10
C SER A 473 2.00 -34.71 -5.64
N GLU A 474 1.68 -35.97 -5.49
CA GLU A 474 0.50 -36.43 -4.74
C GLU A 474 0.93 -36.65 -3.29
N ILE A 475 0.09 -36.26 -2.32
CA ILE A 475 0.38 -36.40 -0.90
C ILE A 475 -0.04 -37.79 -0.42
N GLU A 476 0.93 -38.52 0.07
CA GLU A 476 0.75 -39.89 0.62
C GLU A 476 0.09 -39.91 2.02
#